data_523d399acb92ed83346babe3a54654af
#
_entry.id   523d399acb92ed83346babe3a54654af
#
_cell.length_a   1.000
_cell.length_b   1.000
_cell.length_c   1.000
_cell.angle_alpha   90.00
_cell.angle_beta   90.00
_cell.angle_gamma   90.00
#
_symmetry.space_group_name_H-M   'P 1'
#
loop_
_entity.id
_entity.type
_entity.pdbx_description
1 polymer ?
#
loop_
_entity_poly.entity_id
_entity_poly.type
_entity_poly.pdbx_seq_one_letter_code
_entity_poly.pdbx_strand_id
1 'polypeptide(L)'
;MCCVMGYTGHDLSAAKFKEYLLRTVMRGPDDQRVVEGPFGLMGFGRLAIMGLTPEGMQPFYRGADCVVCNGELYGFRFEKEILKRRGYKFASDCDCEILLPLYYEYGLDMFRHMDSEFALILYDSRKDRLIAARDPIGIRPLFYGYSKSSHQIAFASEMQNLIAGATTSAPSPSAATTAMAALSAMRTLPMCPPPWRMTWRPPCGTSAKS
;
A
#
# COMPACT_ATOMS: atom_id res chain seq x y z
N MET A 1 13.93 -7.82 -0.57
CA MET A 1 12.54 -7.30 -0.46
C MET A 1 12.54 -5.86 -0.94
N CYS A 2 11.53 -5.45 -1.71
CA CYS A 2 11.42 -4.07 -2.18
C CYS A 2 11.25 -3.05 -1.04
N CYS A 3 11.38 -1.77 -1.37
CA CYS A 3 11.11 -0.66 -0.46
C CYS A 3 10.04 0.25 -1.08
N VAL A 4 9.05 0.64 -0.28
CA VAL A 4 8.05 1.65 -0.67
C VAL A 4 8.16 2.85 0.26
N MET A 5 7.98 4.05 -0.30
CA MET A 5 7.90 5.31 0.43
C MET A 5 6.81 6.20 -0.15
N GLY A 6 6.21 7.03 0.71
CA GLY A 6 5.25 8.05 0.33
C GLY A 6 5.35 9.27 1.22
N TYR A 7 5.06 10.46 0.69
CA TYR A 7 5.02 11.71 1.44
C TYR A 7 3.97 12.64 0.87
N THR A 8 3.07 13.13 1.71
CA THR A 8 1.94 13.96 1.28
C THR A 8 2.28 15.46 1.13
N GLY A 9 3.50 15.87 1.49
CA GLY A 9 3.93 17.26 1.42
C GLY A 9 4.56 17.63 0.07
N HIS A 10 4.59 18.93 -0.19
CA HIS A 10 5.25 19.53 -1.35
C HIS A 10 6.46 20.42 -0.98
N ASP A 11 6.85 20.39 0.28
CA ASP A 11 7.98 21.17 0.85
C ASP A 11 9.31 20.42 0.81
N LEU A 12 9.32 19.17 0.33
CA LEU A 12 10.48 18.34 0.16
C LEU A 12 10.78 18.11 -1.32
N SER A 13 12.03 18.34 -1.75
CA SER A 13 12.42 18.04 -3.13
C SER A 13 12.51 16.53 -3.40
N ALA A 14 12.23 16.11 -4.64
CA ALA A 14 12.38 14.71 -5.07
C ALA A 14 13.81 14.18 -4.85
N ALA A 15 14.84 15.04 -5.01
CA ALA A 15 16.23 14.69 -4.75
C ALA A 15 16.44 14.34 -3.26
N LYS A 16 15.93 15.18 -2.35
CA LYS A 16 16.04 14.92 -0.91
C LYS A 16 15.23 13.71 -0.49
N PHE A 17 14.05 13.51 -1.05
CA PHE A 17 13.25 12.31 -0.81
C PHE A 17 13.98 11.04 -1.29
N LYS A 18 14.68 11.10 -2.42
CA LYS A 18 15.52 10.00 -2.92
C LYS A 18 16.66 9.65 -1.95
N GLU A 19 17.28 10.63 -1.29
CA GLU A 19 18.28 10.35 -0.26
C GLU A 19 17.70 9.51 0.89
N TYR A 20 16.45 9.78 1.30
CA TYR A 20 15.77 8.96 2.30
C TYR A 20 15.48 7.55 1.79
N LEU A 21 15.04 7.39 0.55
CA LEU A 21 14.82 6.10 -0.08
C LEU A 21 16.11 5.26 -0.11
N LEU A 22 17.23 5.87 -0.44
CA LEU A 22 18.53 5.22 -0.56
C LEU A 22 19.13 4.75 0.78
N ARG A 23 18.60 5.19 1.92
CA ARG A 23 19.04 4.65 3.24
C ARG A 23 18.80 3.15 3.36
N THR A 24 17.85 2.62 2.61
CA THR A 24 17.53 1.19 2.56
C THR A 24 17.76 0.60 1.17
N VAL A 25 18.74 1.11 0.43
CA VAL A 25 19.07 0.60 -0.91
C VAL A 25 19.28 -0.91 -0.95
N MET A 26 19.79 -1.51 0.13
CA MET A 26 19.99 -2.95 0.23
C MET A 26 18.69 -3.77 0.18
N ARG A 27 17.53 -3.14 0.42
CA ARG A 27 16.23 -3.81 0.23
C ARG A 27 15.84 -3.92 -1.24
N GLY A 28 16.15 -2.89 -2.02
CA GLY A 28 15.82 -2.81 -3.44
C GLY A 28 17.00 -2.27 -4.24
N PRO A 29 18.07 -3.07 -4.41
CA PRO A 29 19.32 -2.61 -5.01
C PRO A 29 19.26 -2.46 -6.52
N ASP A 30 18.31 -3.12 -7.20
CA ASP A 30 18.34 -3.26 -8.66
C ASP A 30 17.91 -1.97 -9.38
N ASP A 31 16.93 -1.24 -8.83
CA ASP A 31 16.51 0.06 -9.37
C ASP A 31 15.77 0.89 -8.32
N GLN A 32 15.84 2.23 -8.42
CA GLN A 32 15.14 3.15 -7.52
C GLN A 32 14.48 4.27 -8.32
N ARG A 33 13.18 4.44 -8.09
CA ARG A 33 12.38 5.47 -8.73
C ARG A 33 11.68 6.35 -7.69
N VAL A 34 11.71 7.65 -7.94
CA VAL A 34 10.92 8.65 -7.23
C VAL A 34 10.05 9.36 -8.25
N VAL A 35 8.79 9.54 -7.89
CA VAL A 35 7.82 10.29 -8.69
C VAL A 35 7.14 11.33 -7.84
N GLU A 36 6.78 12.45 -8.47
CA GLU A 36 6.08 13.56 -7.88
C GLU A 36 4.73 13.73 -8.57
N GLY A 37 3.72 14.11 -7.80
CA GLY A 37 2.37 14.31 -8.31
C GLY A 37 1.51 15.10 -7.33
N PRO A 38 0.20 15.22 -7.59
CA PRO A 38 -0.73 15.91 -6.67
C PRO A 38 -0.71 15.32 -5.26
N PHE A 39 -0.40 14.05 -5.14
CA PHE A 39 -0.27 13.33 -3.86
C PHE A 39 0.99 13.69 -3.05
N GLY A 40 1.91 14.49 -3.58
CA GLY A 40 3.25 14.73 -3.06
C GLY A 40 4.30 13.85 -3.73
N LEU A 41 5.05 13.06 -2.95
CA LEU A 41 6.14 12.21 -3.45
C LEU A 41 5.86 10.72 -3.17
N MET A 42 6.23 9.87 -4.14
CA MET A 42 6.17 8.42 -4.00
C MET A 42 7.48 7.81 -4.48
N GLY A 43 8.01 6.83 -3.73
CA GLY A 43 9.28 6.19 -4.00
C GLY A 43 9.19 4.67 -3.99
N PHE A 44 9.94 4.05 -4.87
CA PHE A 44 10.06 2.60 -4.98
C PHE A 44 11.51 2.18 -5.16
N GLY A 45 11.98 1.27 -4.29
CA GLY A 45 13.26 0.57 -4.44
C GLY A 45 12.99 -0.88 -4.80
N ARG A 46 13.47 -1.31 -5.96
CA ARG A 46 13.21 -2.62 -6.55
C ARG A 46 14.24 -3.66 -6.15
N LEU A 47 13.74 -4.82 -5.69
CA LEU A 47 14.41 -6.10 -5.79
C LEU A 47 13.65 -6.92 -6.83
N ALA A 48 14.27 -7.18 -7.97
CA ALA A 48 13.63 -7.81 -9.12
C ALA A 48 13.53 -9.33 -8.93
N ILE A 49 12.38 -9.80 -8.42
CA ILE A 49 12.05 -11.23 -8.26
C ILE A 49 11.02 -11.65 -9.31
N MET A 50 10.01 -10.81 -9.52
CA MET A 50 8.95 -10.99 -10.51
C MET A 50 8.98 -9.86 -11.53
N GLY A 51 8.45 -10.13 -12.75
CA GLY A 51 8.38 -9.16 -13.83
C GLY A 51 9.74 -8.54 -14.15
N LEU A 52 10.73 -9.38 -14.47
CA LEU A 52 12.15 -9.02 -14.58
C LEU A 52 12.46 -7.97 -15.66
N THR A 53 11.51 -7.69 -16.54
CA THR A 53 11.63 -6.67 -17.58
C THR A 53 11.48 -5.24 -17.02
N PRO A 54 11.88 -4.20 -17.77
CA PRO A 54 11.70 -2.80 -17.34
C PRO A 54 10.25 -2.43 -17.03
N GLU A 55 9.28 -3.05 -17.70
CA GLU A 55 7.84 -2.82 -17.49
C GLU A 55 7.36 -3.29 -16.11
N GLY A 56 8.12 -4.15 -15.43
CA GLY A 56 7.86 -4.54 -14.03
C GLY A 56 8.31 -3.51 -12.99
N MET A 57 8.88 -2.38 -13.41
CA MET A 57 9.30 -1.30 -12.50
C MET A 57 8.10 -0.44 -12.08
N GLN A 58 7.99 -0.23 -10.78
CA GLN A 58 6.95 0.58 -10.17
C GLN A 58 7.38 2.06 -10.02
N PRO A 59 6.42 3.01 -9.91
CA PRO A 59 4.96 2.83 -9.78
C PRO A 59 4.31 2.30 -11.04
N PHE A 60 3.25 1.48 -10.87
CA PHE A 60 2.33 1.18 -11.94
C PHE A 60 1.30 2.29 -12.08
N TYR A 61 0.96 2.64 -13.31
CA TYR A 61 0.06 3.72 -13.65
C TYR A 61 -1.17 3.24 -14.44
N ARG A 62 -2.32 3.91 -14.19
CA ARG A 62 -3.49 3.89 -15.07
C ARG A 62 -4.09 5.29 -15.10
N GLY A 63 -3.86 6.00 -16.19
CA GLY A 63 -4.14 7.44 -16.24
C GLY A 63 -3.28 8.19 -15.22
N ALA A 64 -3.91 8.96 -14.34
CA ALA A 64 -3.25 9.69 -13.26
C ALA A 64 -3.17 8.89 -11.93
N ASP A 65 -3.81 7.73 -11.86
CA ASP A 65 -3.73 6.85 -10.69
C ASP A 65 -2.41 6.07 -10.70
N CYS A 66 -1.82 5.86 -9.54
CA CYS A 66 -0.60 5.09 -9.42
C CYS A 66 -0.54 4.27 -8.13
N VAL A 67 0.30 3.22 -8.16
CA VAL A 67 0.52 2.35 -7.00
C VAL A 67 1.97 1.88 -6.95
N VAL A 68 2.51 1.83 -5.73
CA VAL A 68 3.73 1.09 -5.37
C VAL A 68 3.40 0.03 -4.34
N CYS A 69 4.01 -1.13 -4.47
CA CYS A 69 3.79 -2.26 -3.57
C CYS A 69 5.08 -3.04 -3.32
N ASN A 70 5.38 -3.27 -2.06
CA ASN A 70 6.32 -4.29 -1.64
C ASN A 70 5.51 -5.49 -1.18
N GLY A 71 5.34 -6.49 -2.01
CA GLY A 71 4.48 -7.62 -1.69
C GLY A 71 4.62 -8.77 -2.67
N GLU A 72 3.82 -9.79 -2.43
CA GLU A 72 3.59 -10.91 -3.32
C GLU A 72 2.11 -11.26 -3.32
N LEU A 73 1.49 -11.31 -4.50
CA LEU A 73 0.10 -11.63 -4.69
C LEU A 73 -0.01 -13.06 -5.22
N TYR A 74 -0.39 -13.98 -4.34
CA TYR A 74 -0.53 -15.39 -4.68
C TYR A 74 -1.69 -15.59 -5.65
N GLY A 75 -1.53 -16.51 -6.58
CA GLY A 75 -2.59 -16.78 -7.57
C GLY A 75 -2.89 -15.65 -8.56
N PHE A 76 -2.10 -14.57 -8.58
CA PHE A 76 -2.34 -13.37 -9.40
C PHE A 76 -2.57 -13.65 -10.89
N ARG A 77 -1.99 -14.73 -11.44
CA ARG A 77 -2.18 -15.10 -12.85
C ARG A 77 -3.63 -15.40 -13.17
N PHE A 78 -4.34 -16.07 -12.26
CA PHE A 78 -5.77 -16.35 -12.41
C PHE A 78 -6.59 -15.05 -12.40
N GLU A 79 -6.34 -14.18 -11.42
CA GLU A 79 -6.99 -12.86 -11.35
C GLU A 79 -6.66 -11.99 -12.56
N LYS A 80 -5.42 -12.02 -13.03
CA LYS A 80 -4.99 -11.29 -14.23
C LYS A 80 -5.76 -11.73 -15.47
N GLU A 81 -6.04 -13.02 -15.64
CA GLU A 81 -6.86 -13.53 -16.76
C GLU A 81 -8.32 -13.08 -16.64
N ILE A 82 -8.89 -13.04 -15.44
CA ILE A 82 -10.24 -12.49 -15.22
C ILE A 82 -10.26 -11.01 -15.60
N LEU A 83 -9.30 -10.23 -15.14
CA LEU A 83 -9.18 -8.82 -15.44
C LEU A 83 -8.95 -8.55 -16.95
N LYS A 84 -8.17 -9.38 -17.64
CA LYS A 84 -8.02 -9.32 -19.11
C LYS A 84 -9.37 -9.50 -19.83
N ARG A 85 -10.18 -10.46 -19.41
CA ARG A 85 -11.53 -10.67 -19.96
C ARG A 85 -12.46 -9.49 -19.73
N ARG A 86 -12.22 -8.69 -18.69
CA ARG A 86 -12.90 -7.42 -18.41
C ARG A 86 -12.33 -6.22 -19.16
N GLY A 87 -11.32 -6.44 -20.02
CA GLY A 87 -10.76 -5.42 -20.90
C GLY A 87 -9.48 -4.74 -20.37
N TYR A 88 -8.96 -5.17 -19.22
CA TYR A 88 -7.70 -4.62 -18.71
C TYR A 88 -6.50 -5.15 -19.50
N LYS A 89 -5.57 -4.24 -19.82
CA LYS A 89 -4.29 -4.57 -20.47
C LYS A 89 -3.17 -4.54 -19.46
N PHE A 90 -2.20 -5.42 -19.63
CA PHE A 90 -1.02 -5.55 -18.78
C PHE A 90 0.25 -5.56 -19.62
N ALA A 91 1.29 -4.90 -19.14
CA ALA A 91 2.56 -4.76 -19.88
C ALA A 91 3.65 -5.69 -19.34
N SER A 92 3.53 -6.15 -18.09
CA SER A 92 4.54 -6.98 -17.42
C SER A 92 3.96 -8.26 -16.83
N ASP A 93 4.83 -9.15 -16.37
CA ASP A 93 4.47 -10.31 -15.56
C ASP A 93 4.60 -10.06 -14.05
N CYS A 94 4.69 -8.78 -13.65
CA CYS A 94 4.66 -8.43 -12.24
C CYS A 94 3.25 -8.66 -11.67
N ASP A 95 3.20 -9.32 -10.54
CA ASP A 95 1.97 -9.58 -9.79
C ASP A 95 1.29 -8.29 -9.32
N CYS A 96 2.08 -7.32 -8.85
CA CYS A 96 1.57 -6.04 -8.35
C CYS A 96 0.91 -5.16 -9.44
N GLU A 97 1.08 -5.47 -10.73
CA GLU A 97 0.42 -4.73 -11.83
C GLU A 97 -1.11 -4.86 -11.80
N ILE A 98 -1.66 -5.91 -11.16
CA ILE A 98 -3.11 -6.10 -11.05
C ILE A 98 -3.77 -5.21 -9.97
N LEU A 99 -3.01 -4.54 -9.11
CA LEU A 99 -3.54 -3.79 -7.95
C LEU A 99 -4.49 -2.65 -8.35
N LEU A 100 -4.13 -1.83 -9.33
CA LEU A 100 -5.03 -0.77 -9.81
C LEU A 100 -6.30 -1.34 -10.46
N PRO A 101 -6.24 -2.34 -11.35
CA PRO A 101 -7.44 -3.05 -11.82
C PRO A 101 -8.32 -3.60 -10.70
N LEU A 102 -7.75 -4.26 -9.69
CA LEU A 102 -8.51 -4.75 -8.54
C LEU A 102 -9.18 -3.60 -7.77
N TYR A 103 -8.45 -2.50 -7.58
CA TYR A 103 -9.03 -1.32 -6.95
C TYR A 103 -10.20 -0.72 -7.75
N TYR A 104 -10.14 -0.74 -9.08
CA TYR A 104 -11.23 -0.25 -9.91
C TYR A 104 -12.47 -1.14 -9.87
N GLU A 105 -12.29 -2.45 -9.76
CA GLU A 105 -13.38 -3.40 -9.70
C GLU A 105 -14.06 -3.46 -8.32
N TYR A 106 -13.25 -3.43 -7.26
CA TYR A 106 -13.73 -3.74 -5.90
C TYR A 106 -13.58 -2.57 -4.93
N GLY A 107 -12.97 -1.45 -5.33
CA GLY A 107 -12.65 -0.37 -4.39
C GLY A 107 -11.75 -0.88 -3.27
N LEU A 108 -12.07 -0.50 -2.04
CA LEU A 108 -11.31 -0.94 -0.86
C LEU A 108 -11.61 -2.40 -0.46
N ASP A 109 -12.67 -2.99 -0.96
CA ASP A 109 -12.94 -4.42 -0.76
C ASP A 109 -11.95 -5.32 -1.53
N MET A 110 -11.10 -4.74 -2.42
CA MET A 110 -10.02 -5.47 -3.09
C MET A 110 -9.18 -6.31 -2.12
N PHE A 111 -8.93 -5.81 -0.93
CA PHE A 111 -8.13 -6.50 0.08
C PHE A 111 -8.74 -7.82 0.59
N ARG A 112 -10.03 -8.05 0.36
CA ARG A 112 -10.72 -9.31 0.65
C ARG A 112 -10.59 -10.33 -0.48
N HIS A 113 -10.22 -9.85 -1.67
CA HIS A 113 -10.04 -10.68 -2.87
C HIS A 113 -8.56 -11.01 -3.13
N MET A 114 -7.67 -10.59 -2.25
CA MET A 114 -6.24 -10.81 -2.38
C MET A 114 -5.78 -11.86 -1.36
N ASP A 115 -5.22 -12.96 -1.84
CA ASP A 115 -4.33 -13.82 -1.05
C ASP A 115 -2.91 -13.29 -1.24
N SER A 116 -2.41 -12.55 -0.25
CA SER A 116 -1.20 -11.75 -0.44
C SER A 116 -0.55 -11.32 0.86
N GLU A 117 0.76 -11.13 0.81
CA GLU A 117 1.53 -10.38 1.79
C GLU A 117 1.99 -9.08 1.14
N PHE A 118 1.66 -7.93 1.72
CA PHE A 118 1.90 -6.66 1.06
C PHE A 118 2.04 -5.46 1.99
N ALA A 119 2.77 -4.47 1.50
CA ALA A 119 2.73 -3.08 1.94
C ALA A 119 2.64 -2.20 0.69
N LEU A 120 1.56 -1.45 0.54
CA LEU A 120 1.31 -0.65 -0.67
C LEU A 120 0.94 0.80 -0.35
N ILE A 121 1.20 1.66 -1.33
CA ILE A 121 0.74 3.05 -1.35
C ILE A 121 0.11 3.26 -2.73
N LEU A 122 -1.17 3.65 -2.76
CA LEU A 122 -1.97 3.86 -3.96
C LEU A 122 -2.55 5.26 -3.96
N TYR A 123 -2.47 5.96 -5.08
CA TYR A 123 -3.14 7.23 -5.31
C TYR A 123 -4.31 7.07 -6.28
N ASP A 124 -5.50 7.49 -5.83
CA ASP A 124 -6.73 7.60 -6.63
C ASP A 124 -6.95 9.08 -6.98
N SER A 125 -6.64 9.45 -8.20
CA SER A 125 -6.71 10.83 -8.69
C SER A 125 -8.14 11.36 -8.79
N ARG A 126 -9.12 10.46 -8.99
CA ARG A 126 -10.54 10.85 -9.12
C ARG A 126 -11.14 11.29 -7.80
N LYS A 127 -10.62 10.75 -6.70
CA LYS A 127 -11.06 11.06 -5.33
C LYS A 127 -10.06 11.92 -4.58
N ASP A 128 -8.94 12.27 -5.24
CA ASP A 128 -7.78 12.92 -4.61
C ASP A 128 -7.41 12.24 -3.28
N ARG A 129 -7.14 10.94 -3.36
CA ARG A 129 -6.97 10.09 -2.18
C ARG A 129 -5.70 9.28 -2.25
N LEU A 130 -4.87 9.40 -1.23
CA LEU A 130 -3.76 8.48 -0.99
C LEU A 130 -4.21 7.36 -0.03
N ILE A 131 -3.95 6.13 -0.41
CA ILE A 131 -4.29 4.93 0.37
C ILE A 131 -2.97 4.24 0.69
N ALA A 132 -2.69 4.06 1.98
CA ALA A 132 -1.59 3.24 2.44
C ALA A 132 -2.15 2.04 3.20
N ALA A 133 -1.73 0.84 2.82
CA ALA A 133 -2.24 -0.39 3.41
C ALA A 133 -1.13 -1.45 3.51
N ARG A 134 -1.27 -2.35 4.49
CA ARG A 134 -0.44 -3.54 4.62
C ARG A 134 -1.29 -4.76 4.94
N ASP A 135 -0.72 -5.94 4.72
CA ASP A 135 -1.37 -7.19 5.02
C ASP A 135 -1.76 -7.30 6.52
N PRO A 136 -2.81 -8.07 6.86
CA PRO A 136 -3.36 -8.15 8.22
C PRO A 136 -2.37 -8.66 9.27
N ILE A 137 -1.41 -9.48 8.86
CA ILE A 137 -0.40 -10.06 9.75
C ILE A 137 0.80 -9.09 9.89
N GLY A 138 1.00 -8.22 8.87
CA GLY A 138 2.12 -7.29 8.81
C GLY A 138 3.42 -7.96 8.39
N ILE A 139 3.35 -8.97 7.53
CA ILE A 139 4.52 -9.67 6.96
C ILE A 139 5.40 -8.66 6.22
N ARG A 140 4.77 -7.78 5.45
CA ARG A 140 5.48 -6.67 4.81
C ARG A 140 5.39 -5.42 5.69
N PRO A 141 6.51 -4.87 6.14
CA PRO A 141 6.50 -3.71 7.03
C PRO A 141 6.05 -2.45 6.30
N LEU A 142 5.22 -1.65 6.98
CA LEU A 142 4.87 -0.30 6.60
C LEU A 142 4.76 0.54 7.87
N PHE A 143 5.62 1.55 7.95
CA PHE A 143 5.62 2.54 9.03
C PHE A 143 5.06 3.85 8.52
N TYR A 144 4.53 4.67 9.41
CA TYR A 144 4.15 6.03 9.08
C TYR A 144 4.63 7.02 10.13
N GLY A 145 4.85 8.24 9.70
CA GLY A 145 5.16 9.38 10.55
C GLY A 145 4.24 10.53 10.22
N TYR A 146 3.75 11.22 11.24
CA TYR A 146 2.88 12.38 11.11
C TYR A 146 3.53 13.63 11.67
N SER A 147 3.51 14.71 10.91
CA SER A 147 3.97 16.03 11.36
C SER A 147 2.78 16.83 11.89
N LYS A 148 2.77 17.15 13.19
CA LYS A 148 1.72 17.97 13.80
C LYS A 148 1.73 19.41 13.30
N SER A 149 2.88 19.93 12.91
CA SER A 149 3.04 21.32 12.47
C SER A 149 2.60 21.54 11.01
N SER A 150 2.91 20.59 10.13
CA SER A 150 2.61 20.68 8.69
C SER A 150 1.42 19.84 8.25
N HIS A 151 0.87 19.00 9.15
CA HIS A 151 -0.22 18.04 8.86
C HIS A 151 0.10 17.06 7.73
N GLN A 152 1.38 16.84 7.47
CA GLN A 152 1.86 15.93 6.42
C GLN A 152 2.14 14.55 6.99
N ILE A 153 2.01 13.52 6.14
CA ILE A 153 2.27 12.14 6.50
C ILE A 153 3.36 11.59 5.59
N ALA A 154 4.29 10.87 6.21
CA ALA A 154 5.27 10.05 5.52
C ALA A 154 4.99 8.57 5.77
N PHE A 155 5.13 7.75 4.73
CA PHE A 155 5.06 6.30 4.79
C PHE A 155 6.39 5.71 4.34
N ALA A 156 6.81 4.59 4.94
CA ALA A 156 8.03 3.91 4.55
C ALA A 156 8.04 2.43 4.95
N SER A 157 8.76 1.62 4.19
CA SER A 157 9.02 0.23 4.54
C SER A 157 9.87 0.08 5.81
N GLU A 158 10.69 1.07 6.15
CA GLU A 158 11.51 1.07 7.36
C GLU A 158 11.53 2.44 8.02
N MET A 159 11.66 2.46 9.35
CA MET A 159 11.65 3.72 10.11
C MET A 159 12.80 4.67 9.71
N GLN A 160 13.96 4.15 9.32
CA GLN A 160 15.10 4.96 8.89
C GLN A 160 14.85 5.74 7.58
N ASN A 161 13.84 5.34 6.79
CA ASN A 161 13.41 6.09 5.60
C ASN A 161 12.44 7.23 5.94
N LEU A 162 11.87 7.26 7.16
CA LEU A 162 10.94 8.32 7.54
C LEU A 162 11.66 9.66 7.61
N ILE A 163 10.93 10.68 7.19
CA ILE A 163 11.45 12.04 7.07
C ILE A 163 11.68 12.62 8.47
N ALA A 164 12.83 13.26 8.68
CA ALA A 164 13.17 13.89 9.93
C ALA A 164 12.11 14.94 10.34
N GLY A 165 11.65 14.88 11.59
CA GLY A 165 10.62 15.77 12.14
C GLY A 165 9.20 15.16 12.16
N ALA A 166 8.97 14.01 11.52
CA ALA A 166 7.73 13.27 11.70
C ALA A 166 7.78 12.46 13.01
N THR A 167 6.74 12.59 13.83
CA THR A 167 6.57 11.72 15.00
C THR A 167 6.26 10.31 14.51
N THR A 168 7.15 9.36 14.81
CA THR A 168 7.00 7.98 14.38
C THR A 168 5.98 7.24 15.23
N SER A 169 5.07 6.53 14.60
CA SER A 169 4.30 5.45 15.24
C SER A 169 4.40 4.19 14.40
N ALA A 170 4.82 3.11 15.03
CA ALA A 170 4.62 1.78 14.47
C ALA A 170 3.18 1.38 14.78
N PRO A 171 2.42 0.82 13.83
CA PRO A 171 1.15 0.21 14.16
C PRO A 171 1.42 -0.91 15.16
N SER A 172 0.69 -0.89 16.30
CA SER A 172 0.82 -1.96 17.29
C SER A 172 0.44 -3.32 16.67
N PRO A 173 1.08 -4.42 17.08
CA PRO A 173 0.74 -5.77 16.58
C PRO A 173 -0.72 -6.16 16.82
N SER A 174 -1.38 -5.57 17.82
CA SER A 174 -2.79 -5.79 18.13
C SER A 174 -3.76 -5.07 17.18
N ALA A 175 -3.27 -4.13 16.38
CA ALA A 175 -3.99 -3.51 15.29
C ALA A 175 -3.61 -4.21 13.97
N ALA A 176 -3.87 -5.50 13.86
CA ALA A 176 -3.99 -6.22 12.60
C ALA A 176 -5.25 -5.72 11.85
N THR A 177 -5.42 -4.44 11.87
CA THR A 177 -6.38 -3.72 11.08
C THR A 177 -5.60 -3.24 9.89
N THR A 178 -6.03 -3.60 8.72
CA THR A 178 -5.67 -2.88 7.51
C THR A 178 -5.73 -1.40 7.87
N ALA A 179 -4.58 -0.82 8.20
CA ALA A 179 -4.50 0.59 8.56
C ALA A 179 -4.71 1.37 7.27
N MET A 180 -5.97 1.54 6.91
CA MET A 180 -6.37 2.40 5.82
C MET A 180 -6.31 3.83 6.32
N ALA A 181 -5.19 4.49 6.11
CA ALA A 181 -5.14 5.93 6.14
C ALA A 181 -5.60 6.42 4.76
N ALA A 182 -6.91 6.63 4.61
CA ALA A 182 -7.43 7.37 3.47
C ALA A 182 -7.34 8.87 3.83
N LEU A 183 -6.39 9.56 3.27
CA LEU A 183 -6.28 11.01 3.38
C LEU A 183 -6.99 11.65 2.19
N SER A 184 -8.24 12.01 2.37
CA SER A 184 -8.81 13.12 1.61
C SER A 184 -8.41 14.41 2.33
N ALA A 185 -8.11 15.46 1.57
CA ALA A 185 -7.83 16.77 2.12
C ALA A 185 -8.78 17.10 3.28
N MET A 186 -8.21 17.17 4.48
CA MET A 186 -8.79 17.71 5.73
C MET A 186 -10.31 17.51 5.93
N ARG A 187 -10.77 16.28 6.13
CA ARG A 187 -11.97 16.02 6.96
C ARG A 187 -11.84 14.65 7.60
N THR A 188 -11.99 14.62 8.91
CA THR A 188 -12.08 13.44 9.77
C THR A 188 -13.01 12.41 9.15
N LEU A 189 -12.44 11.30 8.66
CA LEU A 189 -13.23 10.15 8.27
C LEU A 189 -13.46 9.25 9.48
N PRO A 190 -14.69 8.76 9.72
CA PRO A 190 -14.92 7.73 10.72
C PRO A 190 -14.11 6.49 10.35
N MET A 191 -13.40 5.93 11.32
CA MET A 191 -12.70 4.66 11.17
C MET A 191 -13.70 3.59 10.74
N CYS A 192 -13.47 3.02 9.55
CA CYS A 192 -14.24 1.86 9.13
C CYS A 192 -13.93 0.70 10.09
N PRO A 193 -14.93 0.06 10.69
CA PRO A 193 -14.69 -1.08 11.57
C PRO A 193 -13.99 -2.20 10.77
N PRO A 194 -13.08 -2.96 11.40
CA PRO A 194 -12.35 -4.02 10.72
C PRO A 194 -13.32 -5.07 10.17
N PRO A 195 -13.08 -5.60 8.96
CA PRO A 195 -14.01 -6.51 8.28
C PRO A 195 -14.17 -7.88 8.93
N TRP A 196 -13.46 -8.18 9.99
CA TRP A 196 -13.52 -9.47 10.69
C TRP A 196 -13.77 -9.31 12.20
N ARG A 197 -14.86 -8.68 12.58
CA ARG A 197 -15.49 -9.02 13.83
C ARG A 197 -16.01 -10.46 13.68
N MET A 198 -15.18 -11.45 14.01
CA MET A 198 -15.69 -12.75 14.36
C MET A 198 -16.59 -12.56 15.59
N THR A 199 -17.88 -12.51 15.37
CA THR A 199 -18.84 -12.75 16.43
C THR A 199 -18.75 -14.24 16.75
N TRP A 200 -17.85 -14.59 17.67
CA TRP A 200 -17.92 -15.90 18.31
C TRP A 200 -19.29 -16.00 18.97
N ARG A 201 -20.17 -16.84 18.44
CA ARG A 201 -21.39 -17.27 19.13
C ARG A 201 -21.00 -18.56 19.86
N PRO A 202 -21.17 -18.64 21.18
CA PRO A 202 -21.03 -19.91 21.86
C PRO A 202 -22.06 -20.90 21.28
N PRO A 203 -21.75 -22.20 21.23
CA PRO A 203 -22.70 -23.21 20.79
C PRO A 203 -23.93 -23.15 21.69
N CYS A 204 -25.11 -23.13 21.07
CA CYS A 204 -26.38 -23.18 21.77
C CYS A 204 -26.39 -24.36 22.76
N GLY A 205 -26.51 -24.07 24.04
CA GLY A 205 -26.63 -25.09 25.07
C GLY A 205 -27.83 -25.97 24.78
N THR A 206 -27.57 -27.26 24.72
CA THR A 206 -28.60 -28.29 24.75
C THR A 206 -29.32 -28.18 26.07
N SER A 207 -30.58 -27.71 26.06
CA SER A 207 -31.47 -27.82 27.20
C SER A 207 -31.76 -29.29 27.45
N ALA A 208 -31.21 -29.84 28.55
CA ALA A 208 -31.66 -31.07 29.09
C ALA A 208 -33.10 -30.85 29.62
N LYS A 209 -34.04 -31.61 29.04
CA LYS A 209 -35.37 -31.79 29.65
C LYS A 209 -35.22 -32.85 30.71
N SER A 210 -35.57 -32.53 31.92
CA SER A 210 -36.06 -33.44 32.92
C SER A 210 -37.55 -33.24 33.06
#